data_3d834b5287bb91031918cfcb3e4ac269
#
_entry.id   3d834b5287bb91031918cfcb3e4ac269
#
_cell.length_a   1.000
_cell.length_b   1.000
_cell.length_c   1.000
_cell.angle_alpha   90.00
_cell.angle_beta   90.00
_cell.angle_gamma   90.00
#
_symmetry.space_group_name_H-M   'P 1'
#
loop_
_entity.id
_entity.type
_entity.pdbx_description
1 polymer ?
#
loop_
_entity_poly.entity_id
_entity_poly.type
_entity_poly.pdbx_seq_one_letter_code
_entity_poly.pdbx_strand_id
1 'polypeptide(L)'
;MTQFEYPLNPDWTTEEIITVVDFLSGVEAVYQSGVKFNSLWPRYQAFKQIVTRIGEEKRLDRAFQSASGYSIYQVVRQMKSLKDSSANNPVVRINIGGSNGRF
;
A
#
# COMPACT_ATOMS: atom_id res chain seq x y z
N MET A 1 12.95 -2.88 -15.68
CA MET A 1 12.06 -3.38 -14.63
C MET A 1 12.65 -3.13 -13.26
N THR A 2 11.85 -2.61 -12.39
CA THR A 2 12.30 -2.32 -11.04
C THR A 2 12.43 -3.60 -10.24
N GLN A 3 13.56 -3.74 -9.60
CA GLN A 3 13.82 -4.88 -8.74
C GLN A 3 14.09 -4.37 -7.35
N PHE A 4 13.21 -4.67 -6.44
CA PHE A 4 13.48 -4.42 -5.04
C PHE A 4 12.81 -5.53 -4.22
N GLU A 5 13.35 -5.76 -3.06
CA GLU A 5 12.84 -6.81 -2.20
C GLU A 5 11.78 -6.24 -1.29
N TYR A 6 10.69 -6.97 -1.17
CA TYR A 6 9.68 -6.61 -0.21
C TYR A 6 10.18 -6.91 1.20
N PRO A 7 9.87 -6.07 2.18
CA PRO A 7 10.33 -6.26 3.56
C PRO A 7 9.49 -7.31 4.29
N LEU A 8 9.67 -8.56 3.93
CA LEU A 8 8.84 -9.65 4.43
C LEU A 8 9.40 -10.20 5.74
N ASN A 9 8.48 -10.57 6.64
CA ASN A 9 8.84 -11.18 7.91
C ASN A 9 9.05 -12.69 7.67
N PRO A 10 10.22 -13.24 8.04
CA PRO A 10 10.47 -14.65 7.80
C PRO A 10 9.56 -15.58 8.60
N ASP A 11 8.88 -15.06 9.62
CA ASP A 11 7.95 -15.89 10.40
C ASP A 11 6.58 -16.02 9.75
N TRP A 12 6.31 -15.31 8.68
CA TRP A 12 5.04 -15.43 7.99
C TRP A 12 4.98 -16.73 7.22
N THR A 13 3.78 -17.33 7.18
CA THR A 13 3.53 -18.47 6.32
C THR A 13 3.56 -18.04 4.85
N THR A 14 3.63 -19.02 3.95
CA THR A 14 3.58 -18.73 2.52
C THR A 14 2.31 -17.97 2.16
N GLU A 15 1.18 -18.38 2.73
CA GLU A 15 -0.09 -17.72 2.43
C GLU A 15 -0.10 -16.27 2.96
N GLU A 16 0.49 -16.06 4.12
CA GLU A 16 0.59 -14.71 4.66
C GLU A 16 1.47 -13.83 3.80
N ILE A 17 2.58 -14.38 3.32
CA ILE A 17 3.47 -13.66 2.41
C ILE A 17 2.74 -13.26 1.14
N ILE A 18 1.97 -14.17 0.55
CA ILE A 18 1.21 -13.88 -0.65
C ILE A 18 0.22 -12.73 -0.40
N THR A 19 -0.45 -12.76 0.73
CA THR A 19 -1.41 -11.73 1.09
C THR A 19 -0.74 -10.36 1.25
N VAL A 20 0.40 -10.33 1.94
CA VAL A 20 1.13 -9.09 2.15
C VAL A 20 1.66 -8.55 0.83
N VAL A 21 2.25 -9.42 0.01
CA VAL A 21 2.78 -9.01 -1.30
C VAL A 21 1.66 -8.49 -2.19
N ASP A 22 0.50 -9.13 -2.14
CA ASP A 22 -0.65 -8.68 -2.92
C ASP A 22 -1.04 -7.25 -2.57
N PHE A 23 -1.05 -6.90 -1.28
CA PHE A 23 -1.35 -5.55 -0.86
C PHE A 23 -0.22 -4.58 -1.27
N LEU A 24 1.04 -4.96 -1.06
CA LEU A 24 2.16 -4.08 -1.41
C LEU A 24 2.21 -3.83 -2.92
N SER A 25 1.90 -4.84 -3.70
CA SER A 25 1.79 -4.71 -5.14
C SER A 25 0.68 -3.72 -5.52
N GLY A 26 -0.42 -3.74 -4.78
CA GLY A 26 -1.49 -2.76 -4.95
C GLY A 26 -1.05 -1.35 -4.61
N VAL A 27 -0.23 -1.21 -3.56
CA VAL A 27 0.33 0.10 -3.20
C VAL A 27 1.19 0.64 -4.34
N GLU A 28 2.03 -0.21 -4.93
CA GLU A 28 2.83 0.22 -6.08
C GLU A 28 1.94 0.69 -7.22
N ALA A 29 0.88 -0.05 -7.49
CA ALA A 29 -0.02 0.30 -8.58
C ALA A 29 -0.72 1.63 -8.35
N VAL A 30 -0.99 1.98 -7.10
CA VAL A 30 -1.57 3.29 -6.76
C VAL A 30 -0.68 4.41 -7.28
N TYR A 31 0.63 4.27 -7.11
CA TYR A 31 1.58 5.29 -7.53
C TYR A 31 1.84 5.25 -9.04
N GLN A 32 1.68 4.08 -9.64
CA GLN A 32 2.01 3.91 -11.06
C GLN A 32 0.83 4.23 -11.98
N SER A 33 -0.37 3.77 -11.63
CA SER A 33 -1.50 3.92 -12.53
C SER A 33 -2.83 4.15 -11.84
N GLY A 34 -2.87 3.95 -10.52
CA GLY A 34 -4.11 4.04 -9.77
C GLY A 34 -4.80 2.68 -9.68
N VAL A 35 -5.56 2.49 -8.61
CA VAL A 35 -6.29 1.24 -8.34
C VAL A 35 -7.67 1.59 -7.85
N LYS A 36 -8.69 0.89 -8.34
CA LYS A 36 -10.04 1.10 -7.85
C LYS A 36 -10.13 0.76 -6.37
N PHE A 37 -10.87 1.58 -5.63
CA PHE A 37 -11.02 1.41 -4.18
C PHE A 37 -11.52 0.00 -3.84
N ASN A 38 -12.52 -0.49 -4.55
CA ASN A 38 -13.11 -1.79 -4.23
C ASN A 38 -12.17 -2.96 -4.54
N SER A 39 -11.11 -2.73 -5.30
CA SER A 39 -10.07 -3.73 -5.53
C SER A 39 -9.03 -3.71 -4.42
N LEU A 40 -8.69 -2.52 -3.95
CA LEU A 40 -7.58 -2.36 -3.00
C LEU A 40 -8.02 -2.54 -1.55
N TRP A 41 -9.21 -2.08 -1.19
CA TRP A 41 -9.66 -2.12 0.20
C TRP A 41 -9.67 -3.54 0.79
N PRO A 42 -10.20 -4.56 0.07
CA PRO A 42 -10.12 -5.92 0.62
C PRO A 42 -8.70 -6.43 0.80
N ARG A 43 -7.78 -6.02 -0.06
CA ARG A 43 -6.37 -6.40 0.09
C ARG A 43 -5.79 -5.78 1.36
N TYR A 44 -6.15 -4.53 1.63
CA TYR A 44 -5.71 -3.86 2.85
C TYR A 44 -6.28 -4.57 4.08
N GLN A 45 -7.55 -4.93 4.05
CA GLN A 45 -8.17 -5.62 5.18
C GLN A 45 -7.50 -6.96 5.46
N ALA A 46 -7.17 -7.72 4.42
CA ALA A 46 -6.47 -8.99 4.57
C ALA A 46 -5.06 -8.75 5.13
N PHE A 47 -4.38 -7.71 4.64
CA PHE A 47 -3.07 -7.33 5.14
C PHE A 47 -3.12 -7.04 6.65
N LYS A 48 -4.15 -6.33 7.10
CA LYS A 48 -4.27 -5.97 8.52
C LYS A 48 -4.55 -7.18 9.42
N GLN A 49 -5.02 -8.28 8.87
CA GLN A 49 -5.18 -9.50 9.65
C GLN A 49 -3.83 -10.12 9.98
N ILE A 50 -2.81 -9.80 9.20
CA ILE A 50 -1.46 -10.34 9.38
C ILE A 50 -0.60 -9.35 10.14
N VAL A 51 -0.61 -8.09 9.71
CA VAL A 51 0.18 -7.02 10.34
C VAL A 51 -0.75 -6.24 11.26
N THR A 52 -0.87 -6.71 12.49
CA THR A 52 -1.87 -6.18 13.43
C THR A 52 -1.32 -5.10 14.36
N ARG A 53 0.01 -5.02 14.53
CA ARG A 53 0.61 -4.07 15.46
C ARG A 53 1.04 -2.82 14.73
N ILE A 54 0.76 -1.68 15.33
CA ILE A 54 1.12 -0.39 14.73
C ILE A 54 2.62 -0.27 14.53
N GLY A 55 3.42 -0.74 15.50
CA GLY A 55 4.87 -0.69 15.38
C GLY A 55 5.38 -1.51 14.22
N GLU A 56 4.79 -2.67 14.00
CA GLU A 56 5.16 -3.54 12.88
C GLU A 56 4.77 -2.90 11.56
N GLU A 57 3.58 -2.31 11.51
CA GLU A 57 3.12 -1.64 10.30
C GLU A 57 4.02 -0.46 9.94
N LYS A 58 4.41 0.32 10.93
CA LYS A 58 5.30 1.46 10.68
C LYS A 58 6.69 1.01 10.21
N ARG A 59 7.19 -0.07 10.78
CA ARG A 59 8.49 -0.60 10.37
C ARG A 59 8.43 -1.11 8.94
N LEU A 60 7.35 -1.79 8.60
CA LEU A 60 7.13 -2.29 7.26
C LEU A 60 7.03 -1.13 6.26
N ASP A 61 6.27 -0.09 6.61
CA ASP A 61 6.12 1.08 5.75
C ASP A 61 7.47 1.76 5.52
N ARG A 62 8.26 1.91 6.59
CA ARG A 62 9.57 2.55 6.46
C ARG A 62 10.49 1.74 5.56
N ALA A 63 10.51 0.42 5.73
CA ALA A 63 11.34 -0.44 4.92
C ALA A 63 10.88 -0.45 3.46
N PHE A 64 9.57 -0.49 3.24
CA PHE A 64 9.01 -0.49 1.90
C PHE A 64 9.30 0.84 1.21
N GLN A 65 9.15 1.95 1.94
CA GLN A 65 9.43 3.27 1.38
C GLN A 65 10.90 3.42 1.03
N SER A 66 11.78 2.88 1.86
CA SER A 66 13.21 2.92 1.59
C SER A 66 13.56 2.13 0.32
N ALA A 67 12.90 1.00 0.11
CA ALA A 67 13.19 0.15 -1.03
C ALA A 67 12.53 0.64 -2.32
N SER A 68 11.32 1.17 -2.24
CA SER A 68 10.52 1.47 -3.43
C SER A 68 10.28 2.95 -3.67
N GLY A 69 10.40 3.77 -2.63
CA GLY A 69 10.00 5.16 -2.70
C GLY A 69 8.52 5.41 -2.46
N TYR A 70 7.75 4.36 -2.24
CA TYR A 70 6.30 4.46 -2.05
C TYR A 70 5.94 4.30 -0.59
N SER A 71 4.91 5.01 -0.13
CA SER A 71 4.47 4.99 1.25
C SER A 71 3.15 4.24 1.40
N ILE A 72 3.17 3.20 2.22
CA ILE A 72 1.96 2.47 2.58
C ILE A 72 1.01 3.42 3.33
N TYR A 73 1.57 4.20 4.24
CA TYR A 73 0.79 5.11 5.07
C TYR A 73 -0.05 6.08 4.22
N GLN A 74 0.56 6.66 3.18
CA GLN A 74 -0.14 7.62 2.33
C GLN A 74 -1.30 6.95 1.58
N VAL A 75 -1.09 5.72 1.12
CA VAL A 75 -2.14 4.98 0.42
C VAL A 75 -3.30 4.67 1.36
N VAL A 76 -2.98 4.21 2.57
CA VAL A 76 -4.00 3.87 3.56
C VAL A 76 -4.79 5.13 3.94
N ARG A 77 -4.08 6.23 4.14
CA ARG A 77 -4.73 7.49 4.48
C ARG A 77 -5.70 7.93 3.40
N GLN A 78 -5.29 7.82 2.14
CA GLN A 78 -6.15 8.18 1.03
C GLN A 78 -7.36 7.26 0.93
N MET A 79 -7.14 5.95 1.14
CA MET A 79 -8.26 5.00 1.12
C MET A 79 -9.29 5.33 2.19
N LYS A 80 -8.82 5.65 3.40
CA LYS A 80 -9.75 5.99 4.49
C LYS A 80 -10.53 7.25 4.19
N SER A 81 -9.90 8.22 3.55
CA SER A 81 -10.58 9.44 3.12
C SER A 81 -11.64 9.12 2.07
N LEU A 82 -11.30 8.29 1.09
CA LEU A 82 -12.23 7.92 0.03
C LEU A 82 -13.38 7.06 0.55
N LYS A 83 -13.10 6.23 1.56
CA LYS A 83 -14.13 5.40 2.16
C LYS A 83 -15.26 6.25 2.73
N ASP A 84 -14.92 7.40 3.28
CA ASP A 84 -15.90 8.29 3.89
C ASP A 84 -16.57 9.20 2.87
N SER A 85 -16.12 9.19 1.63
CA SER A 85 -16.71 10.03 0.60
C SER A 85 -17.95 9.35 0.01
N SER A 86 -18.75 10.12 -0.70
CA SER A 86 -19.91 9.56 -1.38
C SER A 86 -19.59 9.00 -2.75
N ALA A 87 -18.32 9.04 -3.16
CA ALA A 87 -17.92 8.52 -4.45
C ALA A 87 -18.10 7.01 -4.50
N ASN A 88 -18.51 6.51 -5.66
CA ASN A 88 -18.75 5.09 -5.86
C ASN A 88 -17.51 4.48 -6.51
N ASN A 89 -16.81 3.64 -5.76
CA ASN A 89 -15.62 2.92 -6.23
C ASN A 89 -14.60 3.86 -6.88
N PRO A 90 -14.11 4.87 -6.16
CA PRO A 90 -13.18 5.82 -6.74
C PRO A 90 -11.81 5.19 -6.99
N VAL A 91 -11.01 5.83 -7.83
CA VAL A 91 -9.63 5.41 -8.08
C VAL A 91 -8.74 5.94 -6.97
N VAL A 92 -7.96 5.06 -6.37
CA VAL A 92 -6.92 5.43 -5.41
C VAL A 92 -5.66 5.68 -6.22
N ARG A 93 -5.15 6.90 -6.17
CA ARG A 93 -3.98 7.29 -6.94
C ARG A 93 -3.18 8.34 -6.19
N ILE A 94 -1.87 8.19 -6.22
CA ILE A 94 -0.96 9.17 -5.63
C ILE A 94 0.11 9.48 -6.64
N ASN A 95 0.35 10.77 -6.86
CA ASN A 95 1.43 11.23 -7.72
C ASN A 95 2.61 11.62 -6.86
N ILE A 96 3.77 11.06 -7.20
CA ILE A 96 5.01 11.43 -6.54
C ILE A 96 5.67 12.52 -7.36
N GLY A 97 6.11 13.51 -6.68
CA GLY A 97 6.93 14.48 -7.30
C GLY A 97 6.22 15.31 -8.29
N GLY A 98 5.59 14.87 -8.94
CA GLY A 98 4.95 15.69 -9.78
C GLY A 98 4.59 16.85 -9.03
N SER A 99 4.52 16.62 -8.66
CA SER A 99 4.03 17.33 -8.27
C SER A 99 4.51 18.27 -7.66
N ASN A 100 4.85 18.03 -7.55
CA ASN A 100 5.23 18.64 -7.12
C ASN A 100 5.66 19.36 -7.30
N GLY A 101 5.55 19.38 -7.41
CA GLY A 101 5.98 19.92 -7.63
C GLY A 101 6.53 20.54 -7.69
N ARG A 102 6.82 20.72 -7.75
CA ARG A 102 7.47 21.37 -7.78
C ARG A 102 7.99 21.78 -8.28
N PHE A 103 8.14 21.66 -8.50
CA PHE A 103 8.67 22.12 -8.94
C PHE A 103 8.66 22.66 -9.29
#